data_cbad36f1e609b3f8f697c989af79000d
#
_entry.id   cbad36f1e609b3f8f697c989af79000d
#
_cell.length_a   1.000
_cell.length_b   1.000
_cell.length_c   1.000
_cell.angle_alpha   90.00
_cell.angle_beta   90.00
_cell.angle_gamma   90.00
#
_symmetry.space_group_name_H-M   'P 1'
#
loop_
_entity.id
_entity.type
_entity.pdbx_description
1 polymer ?
#
loop_
_entity_poly.entity_id
_entity_poly.type
_entity_poly.pdbx_seq_one_letter_code
_entity_poly.pdbx_strand_id
1 'polypeptide(L)'
;MSTEQGIKAEFYTDKPKTIICDLDGTILKHAHVFSDLDKHDPQLNPGVIEKLNHWDSLGHTIVLMTARKESAREMTERHLRSLGVMWDHLVMGVTSGKRVLINDKLELQDQDRAVAVNVITDIGFNNTDWDGIGL
;
A
#
# COMPACT_ATOMS: atom_id res chain seq x y z
N MET A 1 -2.62 21.04 -28.46
CA MET A 1 -1.94 19.97 -27.72
C MET A 1 -1.40 18.97 -28.73
N SER A 2 -0.16 18.62 -28.62
CA SER A 2 0.38 17.57 -29.49
C SER A 2 -0.25 16.23 -29.12
N THR A 3 -0.63 15.45 -30.14
CA THR A 3 -1.18 14.11 -29.95
C THR A 3 -0.23 13.20 -29.19
N GLU A 4 1.07 13.39 -29.38
CA GLU A 4 2.09 12.62 -28.69
C GLU A 4 2.07 12.85 -27.17
N GLN A 5 1.93 14.08 -26.74
CA GLN A 5 1.86 14.40 -25.32
C GLN A 5 0.58 13.86 -24.67
N GLY A 6 -0.56 13.92 -25.40
CA GLY A 6 -1.81 13.32 -24.93
C GLY A 6 -1.72 11.82 -24.78
N ILE A 7 -1.08 11.14 -25.73
CA ILE A 7 -0.86 9.68 -25.67
C ILE A 7 0.01 9.31 -24.48
N LYS A 8 1.08 10.08 -24.20
CA LYS A 8 1.95 9.81 -23.04
C LYS A 8 1.21 9.96 -21.72
N ALA A 9 0.39 11.00 -21.59
CA ALA A 9 -0.41 11.23 -20.37
C ALA A 9 -1.38 10.07 -20.14
N GLU A 10 -2.12 9.67 -21.18
CA GLU A 10 -3.05 8.54 -21.12
C GLU A 10 -2.34 7.24 -20.77
N PHE A 11 -1.16 7.01 -21.35
CA PHE A 11 -0.36 5.80 -21.12
C PHE A 11 -0.03 5.61 -19.64
N TYR A 12 0.31 6.67 -18.90
CA TYR A 12 0.61 6.57 -17.47
C TYR A 12 -0.64 6.55 -16.60
N THR A 13 -1.69 7.27 -16.99
CA THR A 13 -2.95 7.33 -16.23
C THR A 13 -3.68 5.98 -16.24
N ASP A 14 -3.68 5.30 -17.39
CA ASP A 14 -4.44 4.06 -17.59
C ASP A 14 -3.65 2.80 -17.19
N LYS A 15 -2.35 2.93 -16.94
CA LYS A 15 -1.55 1.78 -16.54
C LYS A 15 -1.87 1.32 -15.13
N PRO A 16 -1.83 0.00 -14.87
CA PRO A 16 -1.90 -0.51 -13.52
C PRO A 16 -0.83 0.11 -12.64
N LYS A 17 -1.19 0.40 -11.41
CA LYS A 17 -0.32 1.04 -10.43
C LYS A 17 0.37 0.02 -9.54
N THR A 18 1.48 0.42 -8.95
CA THR A 18 2.08 -0.29 -7.82
C THR A 18 1.64 0.41 -6.55
N ILE A 19 0.90 -0.29 -5.72
CA ILE A 19 0.36 0.23 -4.47
C ILE A 19 1.19 -0.33 -3.34
N ILE A 20 1.87 0.55 -2.60
CA ILE A 20 2.72 0.18 -1.48
C ILE A 20 1.99 0.57 -0.20
N CYS A 21 1.66 -0.43 0.61
CA CYS A 21 0.90 -0.21 1.84
C CYS A 21 1.75 -0.59 3.05
N ASP A 22 1.77 0.29 4.04
CA ASP A 22 2.23 -0.04 5.38
C ASP A 22 1.32 -1.09 6.02
N LEU A 23 1.82 -1.81 7.00
CA LEU A 23 1.10 -2.91 7.63
C LEU A 23 0.45 -2.48 8.95
N ASP A 24 1.25 -2.33 10.00
CA ASP A 24 0.73 -2.01 11.34
C ASP A 24 0.26 -0.56 11.42
N GLY A 25 -0.98 -0.37 11.82
CA GLY A 25 -1.61 0.94 11.87
C GLY A 25 -2.30 1.35 10.57
N THR A 26 -2.05 0.66 9.45
CA THR A 26 -2.62 0.95 8.14
C THR A 26 -3.57 -0.16 7.70
N ILE A 27 -3.07 -1.32 7.39
CA ILE A 27 -3.87 -2.50 7.03
C ILE A 27 -4.38 -3.19 8.28
N LEU A 28 -3.49 -3.43 9.23
CA LEU A 28 -3.82 -4.04 10.51
C LEU A 28 -3.88 -2.99 11.60
N LYS A 29 -4.71 -3.21 12.60
CA LYS A 29 -4.68 -2.40 13.82
C LYS A 29 -3.30 -2.48 14.44
N HIS A 30 -2.84 -1.35 14.94
CA HIS A 30 -1.50 -1.21 15.51
C HIS A 30 -1.31 -2.18 16.69
N ALA A 31 -0.24 -2.96 16.64
CA ALA A 31 0.18 -3.81 17.76
C ALA A 31 1.16 -3.02 18.63
N HIS A 32 0.81 -2.83 19.92
CA HIS A 32 1.62 -2.03 20.82
C HIS A 32 2.93 -2.70 21.21
N VAL A 33 2.99 -4.03 21.16
CA VAL A 33 4.16 -4.82 21.58
C VAL A 33 4.49 -5.81 20.48
N PHE A 34 5.53 -5.53 19.69
CA PHE A 34 5.94 -6.39 18.59
C PHE A 34 6.50 -7.74 19.06
N SER A 35 7.04 -7.81 20.28
CA SER A 35 7.55 -9.07 20.83
C SER A 35 6.46 -10.13 21.07
N ASP A 36 5.20 -9.69 21.16
CA ASP A 36 4.07 -10.57 21.43
C ASP A 36 3.14 -10.73 20.23
N LEU A 37 3.63 -10.46 19.01
CA LEU A 37 2.83 -10.53 17.78
C LEU A 37 2.18 -11.90 17.58
N ASP A 38 2.85 -12.97 17.96
CA ASP A 38 2.33 -14.34 17.85
C ASP A 38 1.16 -14.62 18.80
N LYS A 39 1.02 -13.82 19.85
CA LYS A 39 -0.07 -13.90 20.84
C LYS A 39 -1.22 -12.96 20.54
N HIS A 40 -1.02 -12.02 19.61
CA HIS A 40 -2.07 -11.09 19.21
C HIS A 40 -3.03 -11.75 18.24
N ASP A 41 -4.32 -11.40 18.41
CA ASP A 41 -5.34 -11.69 17.42
C ASP A 41 -5.37 -10.51 16.43
N PRO A 42 -4.78 -10.66 15.24
CA PRO A 42 -4.66 -9.54 14.30
C PRO A 42 -6.04 -9.12 13.80
N GLN A 43 -6.26 -7.81 13.70
CA GLN A 43 -7.52 -7.25 13.23
C GLN A 43 -7.28 -6.31 12.06
N LEU A 44 -8.15 -6.40 11.05
CA LEU A 44 -8.13 -5.50 9.90
C LEU A 44 -8.72 -4.14 10.25
N ASN A 45 -8.15 -3.10 9.68
CA ASN A 45 -8.76 -1.78 9.73
C ASN A 45 -9.92 -1.67 8.73
N PRO A 46 -10.88 -0.75 8.96
CA PRO A 46 -12.07 -0.65 8.11
C PRO A 46 -11.75 -0.34 6.65
N GLY A 47 -12.47 -0.97 5.74
CA GLY A 47 -12.39 -0.71 4.30
C GLY A 47 -11.16 -1.26 3.60
N VAL A 48 -10.24 -1.88 4.33
CA VAL A 48 -8.95 -2.31 3.78
C VAL A 48 -9.12 -3.49 2.84
N ILE A 49 -9.82 -4.54 3.30
CA ILE A 49 -9.94 -5.76 2.51
C ILE A 49 -10.70 -5.52 1.19
N GLU A 50 -11.74 -4.71 1.23
CA GLU A 50 -12.54 -4.37 0.06
C GLU A 50 -11.69 -3.61 -0.97
N LYS A 51 -10.87 -2.65 -0.51
CA LYS A 51 -10.01 -1.87 -1.40
C LYS A 51 -8.88 -2.72 -1.97
N LEU A 52 -8.21 -3.53 -1.17
CA LEU A 52 -7.15 -4.40 -1.66
C LEU A 52 -7.67 -5.37 -2.72
N ASN A 53 -8.83 -5.98 -2.48
CA ASN A 53 -9.44 -6.89 -3.44
C ASN A 53 -9.84 -6.16 -4.72
N HIS A 54 -10.38 -4.96 -4.61
CA HIS A 54 -10.75 -4.15 -5.76
C HIS A 54 -9.52 -3.80 -6.60
N TRP A 55 -8.47 -3.30 -5.97
CA TRP A 55 -7.23 -2.94 -6.66
C TRP A 55 -6.57 -4.14 -7.32
N ASP A 56 -6.56 -5.29 -6.65
CA ASP A 56 -6.06 -6.52 -7.24
C ASP A 56 -6.86 -6.92 -8.49
N SER A 57 -8.18 -6.81 -8.44
CA SER A 57 -9.05 -7.12 -9.56
C SER A 57 -8.81 -6.23 -10.78
N LEU A 58 -8.31 -5.02 -10.56
CA LEU A 58 -7.96 -4.08 -11.61
C LEU A 58 -6.55 -4.29 -12.16
N GLY A 59 -5.82 -5.27 -11.64
CA GLY A 59 -4.47 -5.58 -12.10
C GLY A 59 -3.36 -4.76 -11.44
N HIS A 60 -3.65 -4.02 -10.39
CA HIS A 60 -2.61 -3.31 -9.65
C HIS A 60 -1.73 -4.28 -8.87
N THR A 61 -0.45 -3.95 -8.75
CA THR A 61 0.50 -4.71 -7.93
C THR A 61 0.44 -4.22 -6.49
N ILE A 62 0.24 -5.13 -5.55
CA ILE A 62 0.15 -4.83 -4.13
C ILE A 62 1.46 -5.20 -3.44
N VAL A 63 2.13 -4.20 -2.88
CA VAL A 63 3.35 -4.37 -2.10
C VAL A 63 3.05 -3.98 -0.66
N LEU A 64 3.20 -4.92 0.26
CA LEU A 64 3.11 -4.64 1.70
C LEU A 64 4.51 -4.36 2.23
N MET A 65 4.65 -3.32 3.04
CA MET A 65 5.95 -2.90 3.57
C MET A 65 5.83 -2.69 5.08
N THR A 66 6.75 -3.27 5.84
CA THR A 66 6.66 -3.25 7.30
C THR A 66 8.03 -3.19 7.96
N ALA A 67 8.07 -2.49 9.10
CA ALA A 67 9.25 -2.50 9.96
C ALA A 67 9.38 -3.80 10.78
N ARG A 68 8.39 -4.69 10.73
CA ARG A 68 8.52 -6.01 11.36
C ARG A 68 9.77 -6.70 10.82
N LYS A 69 10.52 -7.36 11.71
CA LYS A 69 11.76 -8.02 11.32
C LYS A 69 11.49 -9.24 10.43
N GLU A 70 12.45 -9.58 9.59
CA GLU A 70 12.36 -10.78 8.73
C GLU A 70 12.10 -12.06 9.56
N SER A 71 12.61 -12.12 10.79
CA SER A 71 12.34 -13.25 11.68
C SER A 71 10.86 -13.44 12.01
N ALA A 72 10.03 -12.42 11.81
CA ALA A 72 8.58 -12.49 12.01
C ALA A 72 7.79 -12.79 10.72
N ARG A 73 8.47 -13.08 9.60
CA ARG A 73 7.82 -13.26 8.30
C ARG A 73 6.78 -14.37 8.31
N GLU A 74 7.16 -15.55 8.76
CA GLU A 74 6.26 -16.71 8.72
C GLU A 74 4.98 -16.45 9.51
N MET A 75 5.11 -15.90 10.69
CA MET A 75 3.97 -15.55 11.54
C MET A 75 3.12 -14.45 10.91
N THR A 76 3.76 -13.41 10.35
CA THR A 76 3.07 -12.30 9.70
C THR A 76 2.28 -12.78 8.48
N GLU A 77 2.88 -13.60 7.63
CA GLU A 77 2.19 -14.16 6.47
C GLU A 77 1.00 -15.04 6.88
N ARG A 78 1.15 -15.83 7.93
CA ARG A 78 0.07 -16.65 8.46
C ARG A 78 -1.10 -15.78 8.95
N HIS A 79 -0.81 -14.70 9.67
CA HIS A 79 -1.83 -13.74 10.11
C HIS A 79 -2.55 -13.10 8.94
N LEU A 80 -1.82 -12.64 7.94
CA LEU A 80 -2.40 -11.99 6.77
C LEU A 80 -3.29 -12.95 5.99
N ARG A 81 -2.85 -14.19 5.77
CA ARG A 81 -3.65 -15.19 5.09
C ARG A 81 -4.93 -15.51 5.87
N SER A 82 -4.85 -15.61 7.19
CA SER A 82 -6.03 -15.89 8.01
C SER A 82 -7.08 -14.79 7.94
N LEU A 83 -6.67 -13.56 7.65
CA LEU A 83 -7.56 -12.42 7.50
C LEU A 83 -8.03 -12.21 6.05
N GLY A 84 -7.56 -13.01 5.11
CA GLY A 84 -7.90 -12.87 3.70
C GLY A 84 -7.16 -11.76 2.98
N VAL A 85 -6.06 -11.26 3.54
CA VAL A 85 -5.23 -10.25 2.89
C VAL A 85 -4.36 -10.90 1.82
N MET A 86 -4.39 -10.34 0.63
CA MET A 86 -3.52 -10.76 -0.46
C MET A 86 -2.41 -9.74 -0.68
N TRP A 87 -1.32 -10.18 -1.24
CA TRP A 87 -0.20 -9.33 -1.62
C TRP A 87 0.60 -9.99 -2.74
N ASP A 88 1.28 -9.17 -3.52
CA ASP A 88 2.23 -9.66 -4.51
C ASP A 88 3.65 -9.70 -3.92
N HIS A 89 4.00 -8.70 -3.12
CA HIS A 89 5.29 -8.61 -2.46
C HIS A 89 5.11 -8.17 -1.01
N LEU A 90 5.87 -8.80 -0.11
CA LEU A 90 5.92 -8.41 1.30
C LEU A 90 7.37 -8.06 1.65
N VAL A 91 7.62 -6.77 1.85
CA VAL A 91 8.94 -6.23 2.19
C VAL A 91 8.99 -6.03 3.69
N MET A 92 9.84 -6.78 4.36
CA MET A 92 9.99 -6.74 5.81
C MET A 92 11.34 -6.18 6.21
N GLY A 93 11.46 -5.75 7.46
CA GLY A 93 12.72 -5.29 8.01
C GLY A 93 13.15 -3.90 7.55
N VAL A 94 12.23 -3.09 7.03
CA VAL A 94 12.54 -1.68 6.74
C VAL A 94 12.59 -0.90 8.05
N THR A 95 13.20 0.28 8.03
CA THR A 95 13.26 1.11 9.24
C THR A 95 11.88 1.67 9.59
N SER A 96 11.70 2.04 10.86
CA SER A 96 10.48 2.69 11.34
C SER A 96 10.44 4.19 11.02
N GLY A 97 11.48 4.72 10.40
CA GLY A 97 11.54 6.12 10.01
C GLY A 97 10.65 6.46 8.82
N LYS A 98 10.65 7.74 8.48
CA LYS A 98 9.87 8.24 7.34
C LYS A 98 10.26 7.51 6.06
N ARG A 99 9.28 7.18 5.25
CA ARG A 99 9.49 6.57 3.94
C ARG A 99 9.55 7.65 2.88
N VAL A 100 10.56 7.55 2.02
CA VAL A 100 10.78 8.48 0.91
C VAL A 100 10.81 7.65 -0.37
N LEU A 101 9.93 7.97 -1.29
CA LEU A 101 9.91 7.35 -2.61
C LEU A 101 10.48 8.34 -3.62
N ILE A 102 11.49 7.90 -4.37
CA ILE A 102 12.13 8.72 -5.41
C ILE A 102 11.78 8.10 -6.74
N ASN A 103 11.08 8.84 -7.57
CA ASN A 103 10.62 8.39 -8.88
C ASN A 103 10.85 9.49 -9.90
N ASP A 104 11.02 9.11 -11.14
CA ASP A 104 11.19 10.07 -12.22
C ASP A 104 9.86 10.61 -12.72
N LYS A 105 9.92 11.72 -13.42
CA LYS A 105 8.91 12.13 -14.37
C LYS A 105 9.61 12.60 -15.63
N LEU A 106 8.89 12.54 -16.76
CA LEU A 106 9.52 12.76 -18.04
C LEU A 106 10.06 14.20 -18.17
N GLU A 107 9.21 15.17 -17.86
CA GLU A 107 9.57 16.59 -17.90
C GLU A 107 8.92 17.33 -16.73
N LEU A 108 9.42 18.53 -16.43
CA LEU A 108 8.98 19.30 -15.26
C LEU A 108 7.47 19.57 -15.25
N GLN A 109 6.84 19.75 -16.40
CA GLN A 109 5.40 20.02 -16.53
C GLN A 109 4.53 18.76 -16.58
N ASP A 110 5.13 17.58 -16.61
CA ASP A 110 4.38 16.32 -16.65
C ASP A 110 3.77 15.99 -15.31
N GLN A 111 2.84 15.03 -15.32
CA GLN A 111 2.25 14.49 -14.10
C GLN A 111 3.31 13.79 -13.25
N ASP A 112 3.16 13.89 -11.94
CA ASP A 112 3.93 13.08 -11.02
C ASP A 112 3.55 11.61 -11.21
N ARG A 113 4.56 10.75 -11.20
CA ARG A 113 4.39 9.29 -11.33
C ARG A 113 4.40 8.60 -9.97
N ALA A 114 4.47 9.36 -8.91
CA ALA A 114 4.43 8.86 -7.54
C ALA A 114 3.59 9.80 -6.69
N VAL A 115 2.87 9.22 -5.74
CA VAL A 115 2.05 9.95 -4.78
C VAL A 115 2.14 9.25 -3.43
N ALA A 116 2.15 10.01 -2.35
CA ALA A 116 2.10 9.46 -1.00
C ALA A 116 0.75 9.80 -0.35
N VAL A 117 0.09 8.78 0.20
CA VAL A 117 -1.16 8.92 0.93
C VAL A 117 -0.90 8.62 2.39
N ASN A 118 -1.15 9.58 3.26
CA ASN A 118 -0.94 9.42 4.69
C ASN A 118 -2.30 9.28 5.36
N VAL A 119 -2.62 8.07 5.82
CA VAL A 119 -3.85 7.79 6.57
C VAL A 119 -3.54 7.86 8.06
N ILE A 120 -4.53 8.29 8.84
CA ILE A 120 -4.39 8.32 10.30
C ILE A 120 -4.34 6.86 10.80
N THR A 121 -3.49 6.62 11.79
CA THR A 121 -3.32 5.29 12.38
C THR A 121 -4.67 4.68 12.76
N ASP A 122 -4.89 3.45 12.34
CA ASP A 122 -6.07 2.62 12.62
C ASP A 122 -7.40 3.16 12.09
N ILE A 123 -7.40 4.22 11.27
CA ILE A 123 -8.64 4.74 10.69
C ILE A 123 -9.15 3.89 9.50
N GLY A 124 -8.27 3.18 8.84
CA GLY A 124 -8.60 2.40 7.64
C GLY A 124 -8.68 3.23 6.37
N PHE A 125 -9.40 2.69 5.36
CA PHE A 125 -9.36 3.25 4.00
C PHE A 125 -10.65 3.99 3.60
N ASN A 126 -11.64 4.08 4.47
CA ASN A 126 -12.95 4.65 4.09
C ASN A 126 -12.97 6.18 4.06
N ASN A 127 -11.98 6.86 4.65
CA ASN A 127 -11.96 8.32 4.77
C ASN A 127 -11.03 9.00 3.77
N THR A 128 -10.46 8.27 2.84
CA THR A 128 -9.53 8.81 1.84
C THR A 128 -10.25 8.94 0.50
N ASP A 129 -10.02 10.05 -0.20
CA ASP A 129 -10.49 10.23 -1.57
C ASP A 129 -9.58 9.49 -2.54
N TRP A 130 -9.86 8.21 -2.74
CA TRP A 130 -9.08 7.37 -3.63
C TRP A 130 -9.28 7.75 -5.10
N ASP A 131 -10.48 8.19 -5.47
CA ASP A 131 -10.77 8.63 -6.83
C ASP A 131 -9.88 9.80 -7.24
N GLY A 132 -9.60 10.71 -6.31
CA GLY A 132 -8.74 11.87 -6.56
C GLY A 132 -7.31 11.52 -6.94
N ILE A 133 -6.85 10.33 -6.62
CA ILE A 133 -5.52 9.84 -7.00
C ILE A 133 -5.58 8.68 -8.01
N GLY A 134 -6.75 8.43 -8.56
CA GLY A 134 -6.93 7.42 -9.59
C GLY A 134 -7.07 5.98 -9.08
N LEU A 135 -7.52 5.82 -7.85
CA LEU A 135 -7.75 4.49 -7.25
C LEU A 135 -9.25 4.27 -6.87
#